data_928c146c7f8e0717342d905cdf164e22
#
_entry.id   928c146c7f8e0717342d905cdf164e22
#
_cell.length_a   1.000
_cell.length_b   1.000
_cell.length_c   1.000
_cell.angle_alpha   90.00
_cell.angle_beta   90.00
_cell.angle_gamma   90.00
#
_symmetry.space_group_name_H-M   'P 1'
#
loop_
_entity.id
_entity.type
_entity.pdbx_description
1 polymer ?
#
loop_
_entity_poly.entity_id
_entity_poly.type
_entity_poly.pdbx_seq_one_letter_code
_entity_poly.pdbx_strand_id
1 'polypeptide(L)'
;MTLSGVAAQTLRDVQVIVADQSQEPVTHSQVVQTLGRVIEARGGSVEWHSREPIHGIAEQRDFLLKRASARAVLYLDDDVLMEPWVVERLLDTLDSEHCGFVGAFPAGLSHLDDVRPEQHIIEYWNGPVSPEAVDPGSPQWERWQLHRAANLYHVSQSIPRDALPRLYKVAWIASCVMYDRLKLLEVGGFSFWPRLPRYHSGEEVLVQNLLMRRWGGCAILPSGTYYSQVPSTVLNEAGTVDGHALDLLAEMIEQYTRMAPTVKTTT
;
A
#
# COMPACT_ATOMS: atom_id res chain seq x y z
N MET A 1 -1.75 -12.54 12.48
CA MET A 1 -1.71 -11.18 13.04
C MET A 1 -2.58 -10.24 12.18
N THR A 2 -2.24 -9.99 10.94
CA THR A 2 -2.94 -9.08 10.02
C THR A 2 -4.43 -9.39 9.88
N LEU A 3 -4.81 -10.67 9.73
CA LEU A 3 -6.23 -11.07 9.68
C LEU A 3 -7.03 -10.68 10.92
N SER A 4 -6.42 -10.58 12.10
CA SER A 4 -7.14 -10.11 13.30
C SER A 4 -7.51 -8.64 13.19
N GLY A 5 -6.61 -7.82 12.61
CA GLY A 5 -6.89 -6.43 12.26
C GLY A 5 -8.01 -6.30 11.24
N VAL A 6 -8.01 -7.14 10.19
CA VAL A 6 -9.08 -7.17 9.18
C VAL A 6 -10.42 -7.58 9.80
N ALA A 7 -10.44 -8.63 10.61
CA ALA A 7 -11.66 -9.11 11.29
C ALA A 7 -12.24 -8.08 12.28
N ALA A 8 -11.44 -7.16 12.78
CA ALA A 8 -11.84 -6.13 13.74
C ALA A 8 -12.29 -4.81 13.09
N GLN A 9 -12.16 -4.64 11.76
CA GLN A 9 -12.49 -3.38 11.09
C GLN A 9 -13.95 -2.94 11.31
N THR A 10 -14.19 -1.63 11.39
CA THR A 10 -15.56 -1.07 11.45
C THR A 10 -16.30 -1.31 10.16
N LEU A 11 -15.62 -1.18 9.02
CA LEU A 11 -16.16 -1.55 7.72
C LEU A 11 -16.45 -3.05 7.69
N ARG A 12 -17.65 -3.40 7.26
CA ARG A 12 -18.14 -4.78 7.09
C ARG A 12 -18.23 -5.09 5.59
N ASP A 13 -18.58 -6.32 5.26
CA ASP A 13 -18.80 -6.71 3.86
C ASP A 13 -17.56 -6.53 2.98
N VAL A 14 -16.40 -6.94 3.51
CA VAL A 14 -15.13 -6.91 2.80
C VAL A 14 -14.82 -8.24 2.13
N GLN A 15 -14.37 -8.24 0.89
CA GLN A 15 -13.79 -9.40 0.24
C GLN A 15 -12.30 -9.48 0.60
N VAL A 16 -11.89 -10.54 1.25
CA VAL A 16 -10.48 -10.82 1.58
C VAL A 16 -9.97 -11.91 0.66
N ILE A 17 -8.87 -11.66 -0.03
CA ILE A 17 -8.22 -12.63 -0.92
C ILE A 17 -6.81 -12.87 -0.38
N VAL A 18 -6.52 -14.10 0.01
CA VAL A 18 -5.23 -14.49 0.58
C VAL A 18 -4.45 -15.33 -0.43
N ALA A 19 -3.23 -14.89 -0.75
CA ALA A 19 -2.28 -15.63 -1.57
C ALA A 19 -1.17 -16.19 -0.67
N ASP A 20 -1.32 -17.44 -0.26
CA ASP A 20 -0.44 -18.12 0.69
C ASP A 20 0.69 -18.85 -0.04
N GLN A 21 1.93 -18.49 0.28
CA GLN A 21 3.15 -19.12 -0.26
C GLN A 21 3.88 -19.98 0.79
N SER A 22 3.26 -20.21 1.94
CA SER A 22 3.83 -21.00 3.01
C SER A 22 3.89 -22.49 2.60
N GLN A 23 4.96 -23.17 2.98
CA GLN A 23 5.07 -24.64 2.81
C GLN A 23 3.96 -25.37 3.59
N GLU A 24 3.67 -24.88 4.79
CA GLU A 24 2.50 -25.33 5.55
C GLU A 24 1.40 -24.28 5.39
N PRO A 25 0.24 -24.63 4.79
CA PRO A 25 -0.83 -23.70 4.52
C PRO A 25 -1.31 -23.00 5.80
N VAL A 26 -1.44 -21.66 5.75
CA VAL A 26 -1.89 -20.86 6.89
C VAL A 26 -3.31 -21.28 7.36
N THR A 27 -4.09 -21.89 6.48
CA THR A 27 -5.40 -22.44 6.79
C THR A 27 -5.39 -23.65 7.73
N HIS A 28 -4.22 -24.26 7.99
CA HIS A 28 -4.09 -25.29 9.03
C HIS A 28 -4.17 -24.69 10.45
N SER A 29 -3.93 -23.40 10.60
CA SER A 29 -4.07 -22.70 11.89
C SER A 29 -5.55 -22.51 12.27
N GLN A 30 -5.94 -23.03 13.43
CA GLN A 30 -7.29 -22.85 13.99
C GLN A 30 -7.64 -21.37 14.21
N VAL A 31 -6.65 -20.52 14.54
CA VAL A 31 -6.82 -19.08 14.70
C VAL A 31 -7.17 -18.44 13.37
N VAL A 32 -6.45 -18.78 12.29
CA VAL A 32 -6.71 -18.28 10.94
C VAL A 32 -8.10 -18.67 10.46
N GLN A 33 -8.50 -19.94 10.63
CA GLN A 33 -9.84 -20.41 10.30
C GLN A 33 -10.92 -19.65 11.09
N THR A 34 -10.71 -19.42 12.38
CA THR A 34 -11.65 -18.67 13.22
C THR A 34 -11.80 -17.25 12.74
N LEU A 35 -10.69 -16.56 12.42
CA LEU A 35 -10.73 -15.20 11.90
C LEU A 35 -11.45 -15.12 10.54
N GLY A 36 -11.24 -16.10 9.66
CA GLY A 36 -11.99 -16.19 8.41
C GLY A 36 -13.50 -16.26 8.66
N ARG A 37 -13.94 -17.13 9.57
CA ARG A 37 -15.36 -17.25 9.96
C ARG A 37 -15.93 -15.98 10.61
N VAL A 38 -15.10 -15.22 11.36
CA VAL A 38 -15.50 -13.91 11.92
C VAL A 38 -15.75 -12.92 10.80
N ILE A 39 -14.88 -12.86 9.79
CA ILE A 39 -15.06 -11.98 8.62
C ILE A 39 -16.35 -12.33 7.89
N GLU A 40 -16.59 -13.62 7.62
CA GLU A 40 -17.81 -14.13 6.97
C GLU A 40 -19.08 -13.84 7.79
N ALA A 41 -19.04 -14.06 9.11
CA ALA A 41 -20.15 -13.76 10.01
C ALA A 41 -20.49 -12.27 10.08
N ARG A 42 -19.55 -11.40 9.68
CA ARG A 42 -19.74 -9.94 9.58
C ARG A 42 -20.20 -9.48 8.19
N GLY A 43 -20.51 -10.41 7.28
CA GLY A 43 -21.00 -10.14 5.93
C GLY A 43 -19.93 -10.14 4.84
N GLY A 44 -18.66 -10.30 5.20
CA GLY A 44 -17.56 -10.39 4.25
C GLY A 44 -17.39 -11.79 3.65
N SER A 45 -16.33 -11.97 2.88
CA SER A 45 -15.92 -13.26 2.32
C SER A 45 -14.41 -13.43 2.39
N VAL A 46 -13.93 -14.68 2.44
CA VAL A 46 -12.50 -14.98 2.41
C VAL A 46 -12.20 -16.03 1.35
N GLU A 47 -11.30 -15.71 0.42
CA GLU A 47 -10.78 -16.63 -0.57
C GLU A 47 -9.33 -17.00 -0.22
N TRP A 48 -9.04 -18.29 -0.17
CA TRP A 48 -7.71 -18.83 0.14
C TRP A 48 -7.08 -19.44 -1.10
N HIS A 49 -5.90 -18.97 -1.47
CA HIS A 49 -5.15 -19.48 -2.61
C HIS A 49 -3.76 -19.93 -2.18
N SER A 50 -3.48 -21.21 -2.31
CA SER A 50 -2.11 -21.73 -2.20
C SER A 50 -1.33 -21.34 -3.46
N ARG A 51 -0.15 -20.79 -3.26
CA ARG A 51 0.71 -20.24 -4.31
C ARG A 51 2.11 -20.80 -4.24
N GLU A 52 2.24 -22.10 -4.11
CA GLU A 52 3.52 -22.80 -4.26
C GLU A 52 3.85 -23.10 -5.73
N PRO A 53 5.12 -23.01 -6.14
CA PRO A 53 6.28 -22.51 -5.42
C PRO A 53 6.21 -21.00 -5.15
N ILE A 54 7.12 -20.49 -4.30
CA ILE A 54 7.18 -19.05 -3.99
C ILE A 54 7.41 -18.23 -5.27
N HIS A 55 6.57 -17.24 -5.49
CA HIS A 55 6.60 -16.26 -6.59
C HIS A 55 7.18 -14.91 -6.14
N GLY A 56 7.57 -14.06 -7.08
CA GLY A 56 7.96 -12.69 -6.79
C GLY A 56 6.76 -11.83 -6.34
N ILE A 57 7.04 -10.79 -5.55
CA ILE A 57 5.98 -9.97 -4.94
C ILE A 57 5.08 -9.27 -5.98
N ALA A 58 5.64 -8.77 -7.10
CA ALA A 58 4.84 -8.15 -8.17
C ALA A 58 3.89 -9.18 -8.82
N GLU A 59 4.32 -10.44 -9.01
CA GLU A 59 3.46 -11.51 -9.53
C GLU A 59 2.32 -11.82 -8.56
N GLN A 60 2.59 -11.85 -7.26
CA GLN A 60 1.56 -12.05 -6.24
C GLN A 60 0.53 -10.92 -6.25
N ARG A 61 0.98 -9.67 -6.34
CA ARG A 61 0.10 -8.51 -6.41
C ARG A 61 -0.77 -8.51 -7.69
N ASP A 62 -0.20 -8.90 -8.83
CA ASP A 62 -0.95 -9.06 -10.09
C ASP A 62 -1.99 -10.19 -10.00
N PHE A 63 -1.61 -11.31 -9.38
CA PHE A 63 -2.53 -12.41 -9.11
C PHE A 63 -3.73 -12.00 -8.26
N LEU A 64 -3.49 -11.23 -7.19
CA LEU A 64 -4.53 -10.72 -6.30
C LEU A 64 -5.42 -9.69 -7.02
N LEU A 65 -4.83 -8.76 -7.80
CA LEU A 65 -5.57 -7.75 -8.55
C LEU A 65 -6.56 -8.35 -9.54
N LYS A 66 -6.16 -9.43 -10.21
CA LYS A 66 -7.02 -10.14 -11.19
C LYS A 66 -8.23 -10.82 -10.54
N ARG A 67 -8.22 -11.04 -9.24
CA ARG A 67 -9.33 -11.64 -8.48
C ARG A 67 -10.19 -10.61 -7.78
N ALA A 68 -9.64 -9.46 -7.50
CA ALA A 68 -10.39 -8.38 -6.88
C ALA A 68 -11.47 -7.86 -7.83
N SER A 69 -12.69 -7.72 -7.33
CA SER A 69 -13.85 -7.21 -8.11
C SER A 69 -14.33 -5.84 -7.63
N ALA A 70 -14.04 -5.48 -6.37
CA ALA A 70 -14.47 -4.22 -5.79
C ALA A 70 -13.82 -3.01 -6.48
N ARG A 71 -14.43 -1.83 -6.34
CA ARG A 71 -13.91 -0.57 -6.90
C ARG A 71 -12.63 -0.09 -6.21
N ALA A 72 -12.45 -0.40 -4.94
CA ALA A 72 -11.25 -0.14 -4.17
C ALA A 72 -10.57 -1.45 -3.79
N VAL A 73 -9.25 -1.51 -3.87
CA VAL A 73 -8.44 -2.65 -3.47
C VAL A 73 -7.38 -2.21 -2.46
N LEU A 74 -7.36 -2.87 -1.31
CA LEU A 74 -6.35 -2.66 -0.28
C LEU A 74 -5.30 -3.77 -0.39
N TYR A 75 -4.06 -3.42 -0.68
CA TYR A 75 -2.92 -4.30 -0.46
C TYR A 75 -2.45 -4.15 0.98
N LEU A 76 -2.31 -5.26 1.65
CA LEU A 76 -1.96 -5.32 3.05
C LEU A 76 -0.94 -6.45 3.26
N ASP A 77 0.22 -6.10 3.80
CA ASP A 77 1.25 -7.07 4.13
C ASP A 77 0.83 -7.89 5.37
N ASP A 78 1.37 -9.08 5.53
CA ASP A 78 0.94 -10.07 6.53
C ASP A 78 1.47 -9.81 7.94
N ASP A 79 2.33 -8.80 8.09
CA ASP A 79 2.92 -8.35 9.35
C ASP A 79 2.33 -7.03 9.89
N VAL A 80 1.26 -6.51 9.28
CA VAL A 80 0.62 -5.25 9.67
C VAL A 80 -0.52 -5.46 10.66
N LEU A 81 -0.46 -4.73 11.76
CA LEU A 81 -1.58 -4.55 12.70
C LEU A 81 -2.33 -3.26 12.35
N MET A 82 -3.65 -3.29 12.39
CA MET A 82 -4.50 -2.14 12.07
C MET A 82 -5.47 -1.83 13.21
N GLU A 83 -5.65 -0.55 13.46
CA GLU A 83 -6.76 -0.03 14.25
C GLU A 83 -8.10 -0.28 13.54
N PRO A 84 -9.23 -0.45 14.26
CA PRO A 84 -10.50 -0.85 13.65
C PRO A 84 -11.09 0.10 12.61
N TRP A 85 -10.70 1.35 12.60
CA TRP A 85 -11.22 2.41 11.73
C TRP A 85 -10.42 2.62 10.43
N VAL A 86 -9.28 1.94 10.27
CA VAL A 86 -8.32 2.24 9.19
C VAL A 86 -8.90 2.03 7.81
N VAL A 87 -9.52 0.87 7.55
CA VAL A 87 -10.04 0.56 6.20
C VAL A 87 -11.15 1.50 5.79
N GLU A 88 -12.06 1.84 6.70
CA GLU A 88 -13.13 2.81 6.48
C GLU A 88 -12.55 4.20 6.16
N ARG A 89 -11.56 4.65 6.93
CA ARG A 89 -10.90 5.94 6.71
C ARG A 89 -10.17 6.01 5.36
N LEU A 90 -9.47 4.94 4.98
CA LEU A 90 -8.81 4.88 3.68
C LEU A 90 -9.83 4.96 2.54
N LEU A 91 -10.96 4.26 2.67
CA LEU A 91 -12.03 4.26 1.67
C LEU A 91 -12.68 5.64 1.54
N ASP A 92 -13.07 6.26 2.66
CA ASP A 92 -13.67 7.59 2.68
C ASP A 92 -12.72 8.65 2.07
N THR A 93 -11.42 8.53 2.37
CA THR A 93 -10.41 9.44 1.80
C THR A 93 -10.23 9.21 0.30
N LEU A 94 -10.17 7.97 -0.15
CA LEU A 94 -10.07 7.65 -1.58
C LEU A 94 -11.27 8.20 -2.36
N ASP A 95 -12.47 8.13 -1.75
CA ASP A 95 -13.72 8.63 -2.33
C ASP A 95 -13.79 10.16 -2.36
N SER A 96 -13.40 10.81 -1.29
CA SER A 96 -13.46 12.27 -1.21
C SER A 96 -12.41 12.97 -2.06
N GLU A 97 -11.19 12.41 -2.09
CA GLU A 97 -10.07 13.00 -2.82
C GLU A 97 -10.01 12.61 -4.30
N HIS A 98 -10.72 11.56 -4.71
CA HIS A 98 -10.69 11.03 -6.07
C HIS A 98 -9.27 10.76 -6.61
N CYS A 99 -8.32 10.50 -5.73
CA CYS A 99 -6.92 10.25 -6.07
C CYS A 99 -6.66 8.82 -6.56
N GLY A 100 -5.41 8.49 -6.91
CA GLY A 100 -5.02 7.16 -7.38
C GLY A 100 -4.90 6.14 -6.26
N PHE A 101 -4.42 6.58 -5.09
CA PHE A 101 -4.27 5.75 -3.91
C PHE A 101 -4.25 6.58 -2.62
N VAL A 102 -4.56 5.90 -1.53
CA VAL A 102 -4.42 6.41 -0.15
C VAL A 102 -3.72 5.37 0.69
N GLY A 103 -2.70 5.77 1.45
CA GLY A 103 -1.96 4.84 2.31
C GLY A 103 -2.05 5.18 3.79
N ALA A 104 -1.82 4.14 4.60
CA ALA A 104 -1.62 4.23 6.04
C ALA A 104 -0.29 3.55 6.38
N PHE A 105 0.79 4.33 6.37
CA PHE A 105 2.13 3.76 6.59
C PHE A 105 2.26 3.20 8.00
N PRO A 106 2.65 1.91 8.18
CA PRO A 106 2.74 1.31 9.50
C PRO A 106 3.89 1.89 10.33
N ALA A 107 3.60 2.32 11.54
CA ALA A 107 4.62 2.80 12.46
C ALA A 107 5.44 1.64 13.05
N GLY A 108 6.77 1.77 13.00
CA GLY A 108 7.70 0.80 13.56
C GLY A 108 7.91 0.99 15.06
N LEU A 109 6.98 0.52 15.89
CA LEU A 109 7.04 0.72 17.35
C LEU A 109 8.25 0.08 18.04
N SER A 110 8.88 -0.92 17.43
CA SER A 110 10.15 -1.48 17.91
C SER A 110 11.35 -0.52 17.82
N HIS A 111 11.18 0.59 17.09
CA HIS A 111 12.21 1.61 16.90
C HIS A 111 11.89 2.93 17.61
N LEU A 112 11.07 2.91 18.67
CA LEU A 112 10.64 4.13 19.37
C LEU A 112 11.80 4.96 19.93
N ASP A 113 12.89 4.32 20.32
CA ASP A 113 14.08 5.00 20.86
C ASP A 113 15.00 5.55 19.75
N ASP A 114 14.79 5.17 18.50
CA ASP A 114 15.52 5.68 17.33
C ASP A 114 14.85 6.95 16.79
N VAL A 115 15.14 8.07 17.46
CA VAL A 115 14.54 9.37 17.11
C VAL A 115 15.45 10.12 16.13
N ARG A 116 14.90 10.51 14.96
CA ARG A 116 15.62 11.15 13.87
C ARG A 116 14.95 12.48 13.49
N PRO A 117 15.11 13.56 14.29
CA PRO A 117 14.37 14.80 14.10
C PRO A 117 14.55 15.44 12.71
N GLU A 118 15.73 15.27 12.10
CA GLU A 118 16.04 15.77 10.76
C GLU A 118 15.22 15.08 9.65
N GLN A 119 14.60 13.94 9.95
CA GLN A 119 13.74 13.18 9.04
C GLN A 119 12.24 13.42 9.30
N HIS A 120 11.89 14.21 10.31
CA HIS A 120 10.50 14.49 10.68
C HIS A 120 9.83 15.54 9.79
N ILE A 121 10.31 15.73 8.55
CA ILE A 121 9.74 16.67 7.61
C ILE A 121 8.49 16.08 7.00
N ILE A 122 7.36 16.76 7.21
CA ILE A 122 6.06 16.37 6.67
C ILE A 122 5.46 17.52 5.87
N GLU A 123 5.02 17.24 4.65
CA GLU A 123 4.27 18.15 3.80
C GLU A 123 2.79 17.75 3.78
N TYR A 124 1.92 18.67 4.19
CA TYR A 124 0.48 18.43 4.18
C TYR A 124 -0.16 18.87 2.87
N TRP A 125 -1.23 18.19 2.51
CA TRP A 125 -2.17 18.71 1.53
C TRP A 125 -3.00 19.85 2.16
N ASN A 126 -2.93 21.05 1.54
CA ASN A 126 -3.68 22.23 1.97
C ASN A 126 -4.90 22.51 1.06
N GLY A 127 -5.37 21.50 0.38
CA GLY A 127 -6.49 21.45 -0.56
C GLY A 127 -6.63 20.03 -1.07
N PRO A 128 -7.44 19.81 -2.11
CA PRO A 128 -7.63 18.48 -2.69
C PRO A 128 -6.30 17.85 -3.15
N VAL A 129 -6.20 16.55 -3.02
CA VAL A 129 -5.07 15.78 -3.58
C VAL A 129 -5.04 15.97 -5.09
N SER A 130 -3.91 16.30 -5.63
CA SER A 130 -3.73 16.59 -7.06
C SER A 130 -2.54 15.85 -7.66
N PRO A 131 -2.49 15.70 -8.99
CA PRO A 131 -1.36 15.08 -9.66
C PRO A 131 -0.04 15.77 -9.33
N GLU A 132 0.99 14.97 -9.04
CA GLU A 132 2.37 15.45 -8.89
C GLU A 132 3.36 14.41 -9.43
N ALA A 133 4.51 14.88 -9.93
CA ALA A 133 5.61 14.03 -10.32
C ALA A 133 6.61 13.92 -9.15
N VAL A 134 6.87 12.70 -8.71
CA VAL A 134 7.84 12.41 -7.64
C VAL A 134 8.92 11.50 -8.23
N ASP A 135 9.93 12.14 -8.82
CA ASP A 135 11.02 11.41 -9.48
C ASP A 135 12.11 10.99 -8.50
N PRO A 136 12.72 9.80 -8.69
CA PRO A 136 13.91 9.42 -7.96
C PRO A 136 14.98 10.51 -8.01
N GLY A 137 15.51 10.92 -6.85
CA GLY A 137 16.50 11.99 -6.72
C GLY A 137 15.93 13.41 -6.73
N SER A 138 14.62 13.61 -6.89
CA SER A 138 13.99 14.92 -6.70
C SER A 138 13.88 15.28 -5.20
N PRO A 139 13.72 16.57 -4.83
CA PRO A 139 13.45 16.93 -3.44
C PRO A 139 12.22 16.26 -2.85
N GLN A 140 11.18 16.03 -3.67
CA GLN A 140 9.94 15.34 -3.25
C GLN A 140 10.17 13.86 -2.95
N TRP A 141 11.19 13.27 -3.56
CA TRP A 141 11.58 11.89 -3.28
C TRP A 141 12.00 11.71 -1.82
N GLU A 142 12.65 12.70 -1.23
CA GLU A 142 13.15 12.62 0.15
C GLU A 142 12.04 12.49 1.22
N ARG A 143 10.78 12.69 0.84
CA ARG A 143 9.62 12.43 1.73
C ARG A 143 9.58 11.00 2.27
N TRP A 144 10.26 10.04 1.60
CA TRP A 144 10.34 8.66 2.08
C TRP A 144 11.03 8.54 3.45
N GLN A 145 11.87 9.51 3.82
CA GLN A 145 12.58 9.50 5.10
C GLN A 145 11.63 9.55 6.30
N LEU A 146 10.46 10.18 6.14
CA LEU A 146 9.43 10.22 7.17
C LEU A 146 8.93 8.81 7.54
N HIS A 147 9.02 7.86 6.62
CA HIS A 147 8.55 6.49 6.81
C HIS A 147 9.63 5.56 7.39
N ARG A 148 10.77 6.09 7.82
CA ARG A 148 11.82 5.31 8.48
C ARG A 148 11.54 5.17 9.97
N ALA A 149 11.95 4.01 10.53
CA ALA A 149 11.86 3.73 11.96
C ALA A 149 10.48 4.08 12.53
N ALA A 150 10.41 4.86 13.59
CA ALA A 150 9.17 5.36 14.20
C ALA A 150 8.92 6.85 13.94
N ASN A 151 9.53 7.45 12.89
CA ASN A 151 9.42 8.88 12.63
C ASN A 151 7.97 9.37 12.53
N LEU A 152 7.13 8.64 11.79
CA LEU A 152 5.70 9.01 11.63
C LEU A 152 4.96 9.00 12.97
N TYR A 153 5.28 8.06 13.85
CA TYR A 153 4.74 8.02 15.20
C TYR A 153 5.17 9.27 15.99
N HIS A 154 6.46 9.60 16.01
CA HIS A 154 6.97 10.78 16.71
C HIS A 154 6.34 12.07 16.19
N VAL A 155 6.22 12.24 14.87
CA VAL A 155 5.53 13.38 14.26
C VAL A 155 4.08 13.43 14.71
N SER A 156 3.37 12.30 14.72
CA SER A 156 1.95 12.28 15.12
C SER A 156 1.73 12.70 16.59
N GLN A 157 2.67 12.35 17.48
CA GLN A 157 2.60 12.75 18.90
C GLN A 157 2.79 14.27 19.10
N SER A 158 3.45 14.95 18.17
CA SER A 158 3.69 16.41 18.26
C SER A 158 2.51 17.25 17.74
N ILE A 159 1.50 16.62 17.12
CA ILE A 159 0.36 17.31 16.51
C ILE A 159 -0.81 17.33 17.51
N PRO A 160 -1.42 18.51 17.77
CA PRO A 160 -2.63 18.59 18.58
C PRO A 160 -3.73 17.68 18.05
N ARG A 161 -4.43 16.97 18.94
CA ARG A 161 -5.47 16.00 18.55
C ARG A 161 -6.63 16.60 17.77
N ASP A 162 -6.96 17.86 18.02
CA ASP A 162 -7.98 18.63 17.31
C ASP A 162 -7.55 19.06 15.89
N ALA A 163 -6.24 18.98 15.59
CA ALA A 163 -5.69 19.20 14.25
C ALA A 163 -5.63 17.94 13.39
N LEU A 164 -6.11 16.80 13.88
CA LEU A 164 -6.16 15.52 13.17
C LEU A 164 -7.63 15.17 12.81
N PRO A 165 -7.90 14.37 11.77
CA PRO A 165 -6.93 13.75 10.85
C PRO A 165 -6.42 14.71 9.77
N ARG A 166 -5.26 14.43 9.21
CA ARG A 166 -4.66 15.20 8.10
C ARG A 166 -4.16 14.28 6.99
N LEU A 167 -4.15 14.80 5.77
CA LEU A 167 -3.54 14.15 4.62
C LEU A 167 -2.16 14.76 4.38
N TYR A 168 -1.19 13.90 4.05
CA TYR A 168 0.15 14.36 3.73
C TYR A 168 0.67 13.77 2.41
N LYS A 169 1.62 14.48 1.83
CA LYS A 169 2.28 14.11 0.59
C LYS A 169 3.33 13.04 0.84
N VAL A 170 3.45 12.12 -0.08
CA VAL A 170 4.35 10.97 0.05
C VAL A 170 5.29 10.87 -1.14
N ALA A 171 6.39 10.16 -0.97
CA ALA A 171 7.14 9.62 -2.10
C ALA A 171 6.52 8.30 -2.56
N TRP A 172 6.21 7.44 -1.62
CA TRP A 172 5.40 6.21 -1.75
C TRP A 172 4.95 5.74 -0.36
N ILE A 173 4.05 4.76 -0.33
CA ILE A 173 3.61 4.06 0.87
C ILE A 173 3.83 2.57 0.69
N ALA A 174 4.35 1.91 1.70
CA ALA A 174 4.46 0.46 1.78
C ALA A 174 3.39 -0.15 2.69
N SER A 175 3.17 -1.44 2.52
CA SER A 175 2.51 -2.37 3.46
C SER A 175 1.01 -2.18 3.68
N CYS A 176 0.45 -0.98 3.59
CA CYS A 176 -1.00 -0.74 3.75
C CYS A 176 -1.44 0.38 2.81
N VAL A 177 -1.89 0.01 1.61
CA VAL A 177 -2.24 0.97 0.56
C VAL A 177 -3.53 0.57 -0.14
N MET A 178 -4.48 1.48 -0.14
CA MET A 178 -5.74 1.35 -0.87
C MET A 178 -5.66 2.09 -2.21
N TYR A 179 -6.02 1.41 -3.27
CA TYR A 179 -6.02 1.93 -4.63
C TYR A 179 -7.44 2.01 -5.19
N ASP A 180 -7.71 3.03 -5.99
CA ASP A 180 -8.80 2.99 -6.97
C ASP A 180 -8.46 1.92 -8.00
N ARG A 181 -9.24 0.84 -8.02
CA ARG A 181 -8.94 -0.34 -8.85
C ARG A 181 -8.92 -0.02 -10.35
N LEU A 182 -9.82 0.83 -10.83
CA LEU A 182 -9.85 1.18 -12.26
C LEU A 182 -8.62 1.99 -12.64
N LYS A 183 -8.25 2.97 -11.84
CA LYS A 183 -7.03 3.76 -12.06
C LYS A 183 -5.77 2.89 -11.99
N LEU A 184 -5.72 1.95 -11.05
CA LEU A 184 -4.63 0.99 -10.96
C LEU A 184 -4.51 0.14 -12.23
N LEU A 185 -5.62 -0.34 -12.77
CA LEU A 185 -5.65 -1.07 -14.03
C LEU A 185 -5.28 -0.20 -15.25
N GLU A 186 -5.65 1.08 -15.24
CA GLU A 186 -5.30 2.02 -16.33
C GLU A 186 -3.78 2.28 -16.42
N VAL A 187 -3.03 2.14 -15.34
CA VAL A 187 -1.56 2.19 -15.37
C VAL A 187 -0.91 0.81 -15.50
N GLY A 188 -1.69 -0.22 -15.84
CA GLY A 188 -1.23 -1.59 -16.06
C GLY A 188 -1.10 -2.44 -14.80
N GLY A 189 -1.41 -1.89 -13.62
CA GLY A 189 -1.28 -2.60 -12.35
C GLY A 189 0.12 -3.16 -12.16
N PHE A 190 0.20 -4.44 -11.81
CA PHE A 190 1.46 -5.15 -11.63
C PHE A 190 1.81 -6.08 -12.81
N SER A 191 1.19 -5.89 -13.99
CA SER A 191 1.38 -6.76 -15.18
C SER A 191 2.81 -6.77 -15.72
N PHE A 192 3.66 -5.87 -15.29
CA PHE A 192 5.10 -5.84 -15.63
C PHE A 192 5.93 -6.92 -14.92
N TRP A 193 5.35 -7.67 -13.99
CA TRP A 193 6.06 -8.68 -13.20
C TRP A 193 6.91 -9.68 -14.02
N PRO A 194 6.56 -10.10 -15.27
CA PRO A 194 7.40 -11.03 -16.02
C PRO A 194 8.76 -10.45 -16.44
N ARG A 195 8.93 -9.15 -16.29
CA ARG A 195 10.18 -8.43 -16.59
C ARG A 195 11.13 -8.32 -15.39
N LEU A 196 10.69 -8.80 -14.22
CA LEU A 196 11.44 -8.72 -12.98
C LEU A 196 11.94 -10.09 -12.57
N PRO A 197 13.13 -10.19 -11.95
CA PRO A 197 13.57 -11.41 -11.29
C PRO A 197 12.64 -11.73 -10.10
N ARG A 198 12.69 -12.95 -9.59
CA ARG A 198 11.87 -13.37 -8.45
C ARG A 198 12.10 -12.50 -7.22
N TYR A 199 13.35 -12.23 -6.90
CA TYR A 199 13.74 -11.39 -5.77
C TYR A 199 13.94 -9.95 -6.24
N HIS A 200 12.90 -9.14 -6.12
CA HIS A 200 12.89 -7.74 -6.52
C HIS A 200 12.17 -6.88 -5.50
N SER A 201 12.37 -5.57 -5.61
CA SER A 201 11.68 -4.58 -4.82
C SER A 201 11.20 -3.41 -5.67
N GLY A 202 10.42 -2.49 -5.08
CA GLY A 202 10.02 -1.24 -5.71
C GLY A 202 8.82 -1.35 -6.66
N GLU A 203 8.11 -2.46 -6.71
CA GLU A 203 6.95 -2.67 -7.58
C GLU A 203 5.76 -1.76 -7.21
N GLU A 204 5.50 -1.56 -5.92
CA GLU A 204 4.47 -0.62 -5.46
C GLU A 204 4.91 0.83 -5.64
N VAL A 205 6.20 1.12 -5.49
CA VAL A 205 6.77 2.44 -5.73
C VAL A 205 6.59 2.84 -7.20
N LEU A 206 6.85 1.91 -8.12
CA LEU A 206 6.63 2.10 -9.56
C LEU A 206 5.17 2.43 -9.86
N VAL A 207 4.24 1.61 -9.38
CA VAL A 207 2.80 1.78 -9.63
C VAL A 207 2.29 3.09 -9.03
N GLN A 208 2.68 3.39 -7.79
CA GLN A 208 2.27 4.63 -7.12
C GLN A 208 2.81 5.87 -7.84
N ASN A 209 4.03 5.82 -8.37
CA ASN A 209 4.60 6.90 -9.15
C ASN A 209 3.77 7.19 -10.42
N LEU A 210 3.33 6.15 -11.14
CA LEU A 210 2.44 6.29 -12.30
C LEU A 210 1.08 6.87 -11.92
N LEU A 211 0.50 6.41 -10.80
CA LEU A 211 -0.78 6.90 -10.29
C LEU A 211 -0.70 8.36 -9.84
N MET A 212 0.37 8.73 -9.09
CA MET A 212 0.57 10.09 -8.63
C MET A 212 0.62 11.10 -9.77
N ARG A 213 1.26 10.76 -10.87
CA ARG A 213 1.36 11.63 -12.06
C ARG A 213 0.02 11.93 -12.71
N ARG A 214 -0.97 11.06 -12.55
CA ARG A 214 -2.28 11.20 -13.21
C ARG A 214 -3.39 11.66 -12.27
N TRP A 215 -3.40 11.21 -11.03
CA TRP A 215 -4.51 11.46 -10.09
C TRP A 215 -4.05 11.88 -8.70
N GLY A 216 -2.74 11.96 -8.45
CA GLY A 216 -2.24 12.19 -7.12
C GLY A 216 -2.33 10.96 -6.22
N GLY A 217 -1.74 11.10 -5.05
CA GLY A 217 -1.78 10.10 -3.97
C GLY A 217 -1.47 10.76 -2.64
N CYS A 218 -1.90 10.16 -1.56
CA CYS A 218 -1.66 10.69 -0.22
C CYS A 218 -1.56 9.59 0.83
N ALA A 219 -1.18 9.99 2.03
CA ALA A 219 -1.34 9.15 3.21
C ALA A 219 -2.10 9.87 4.30
N ILE A 220 -2.70 9.08 5.20
CA ILE A 220 -3.47 9.56 6.34
C ILE A 220 -2.61 9.68 7.60
N LEU A 221 -2.89 10.69 8.40
CA LEU A 221 -2.30 10.87 9.73
C LEU A 221 -3.41 11.16 10.75
N PRO A 222 -3.53 10.41 11.86
CA PRO A 222 -2.69 9.25 12.22
C PRO A 222 -2.90 8.08 11.26
N SER A 223 -1.87 7.22 11.11
CA SER A 223 -1.98 6.05 10.23
C SER A 223 -2.86 4.94 10.81
N GLY A 224 -2.84 4.75 12.10
CA GLY A 224 -3.54 3.66 12.79
C GLY A 224 -3.03 2.27 12.40
N THR A 225 -1.83 2.20 11.84
CA THR A 225 -1.19 0.94 11.44
C THR A 225 0.18 0.80 12.07
N TYR A 226 0.54 -0.43 12.36
CA TYR A 226 1.79 -0.80 13.04
C TYR A 226 2.33 -2.07 12.42
N TYR A 227 3.64 -2.19 12.27
CA TYR A 227 4.23 -3.43 11.76
C TYR A 227 4.96 -4.21 12.84
N SER A 228 4.93 -5.53 12.70
CA SER A 228 5.77 -6.44 13.47
C SER A 228 7.04 -6.73 12.68
N GLN A 229 8.19 -6.63 13.33
CA GLN A 229 9.46 -6.98 12.69
C GLN A 229 9.52 -8.48 12.42
N VAL A 230 9.31 -8.85 11.16
CA VAL A 230 9.55 -10.21 10.66
C VAL A 230 10.61 -10.19 9.56
N PRO A 231 11.34 -11.30 9.34
CA PRO A 231 12.30 -11.37 8.23
C PRO A 231 11.61 -11.12 6.88
N SER A 232 12.23 -10.30 6.04
CA SER A 232 11.71 -10.01 4.70
C SER A 232 11.78 -11.25 3.79
N THR A 233 10.69 -11.54 3.09
CA THR A 233 10.58 -12.65 2.12
C THR A 233 10.92 -12.25 0.68
N VAL A 234 11.15 -10.95 0.43
CA VAL A 234 11.52 -10.44 -0.90
C VAL A 234 13.03 -10.50 -1.18
N LEU A 235 13.83 -10.85 -0.17
CA LEU A 235 15.27 -10.94 -0.28
C LEU A 235 15.69 -12.37 -0.67
N ASN A 236 16.78 -12.48 -1.47
CA ASN A 236 17.43 -13.73 -1.77
C ASN A 236 18.24 -14.27 -0.56
N GLU A 237 18.89 -15.41 -0.72
CA GLU A 237 19.71 -16.03 0.34
C GLU A 237 20.88 -15.15 0.82
N ALA A 238 21.36 -14.22 0.00
CA ALA A 238 22.39 -13.26 0.36
C ALA A 238 21.85 -12.02 1.11
N GLY A 239 20.54 -11.95 1.33
CA GLY A 239 19.89 -10.80 1.97
C GLY A 239 19.78 -9.56 1.06
N THR A 240 19.76 -9.76 -0.26
CA THR A 240 19.69 -8.70 -1.29
C THR A 240 18.53 -8.96 -2.26
N VAL A 241 18.23 -7.98 -3.10
CA VAL A 241 17.34 -8.14 -4.26
C VAL A 241 18.17 -8.29 -5.54
N ASP A 242 17.64 -9.02 -6.52
CA ASP A 242 18.28 -9.25 -7.82
C ASP A 242 17.88 -8.19 -8.87
N GLY A 243 16.87 -7.36 -8.56
CA GLY A 243 16.43 -6.30 -9.45
C GLY A 243 15.48 -5.31 -8.75
N HIS A 244 15.26 -4.18 -9.42
CA HIS A 244 14.40 -3.13 -8.89
C HIS A 244 13.36 -2.69 -9.93
N ALA A 245 12.09 -2.64 -9.56
CA ALA A 245 11.01 -2.29 -10.50
C ALA A 245 11.13 -0.87 -11.06
N LEU A 246 11.79 0.05 -10.33
CA LEU A 246 12.02 1.42 -10.83
C LEU A 246 12.94 1.49 -12.06
N ASP A 247 13.68 0.42 -12.38
CA ASP A 247 14.45 0.35 -13.64
C ASP A 247 13.51 0.41 -14.87
N LEU A 248 12.23 0.10 -14.68
CA LEU A 248 11.19 0.16 -15.71
C LEU A 248 10.48 1.53 -15.76
N LEU A 249 10.70 2.43 -14.79
CA LEU A 249 9.88 3.62 -14.58
C LEU A 249 9.82 4.53 -15.82
N ALA A 250 10.96 4.84 -16.43
CA ALA A 250 11.02 5.76 -17.57
C ALA A 250 10.19 5.26 -18.75
N GLU A 251 10.31 3.98 -19.09
CA GLU A 251 9.56 3.35 -20.16
C GLU A 251 8.05 3.31 -19.87
N MET A 252 7.69 2.96 -18.62
CA MET A 252 6.28 2.89 -18.22
C MET A 252 5.63 4.28 -18.15
N ILE A 253 6.35 5.31 -17.75
CA ILE A 253 5.85 6.69 -17.86
C ILE A 253 5.52 7.00 -19.32
N GLU A 254 6.43 6.73 -20.24
CA GLU A 254 6.19 6.96 -21.68
C GLU A 254 4.98 6.19 -22.19
N GLN A 255 4.88 4.91 -21.85
CA GLN A 255 3.76 4.04 -22.24
C GLN A 255 2.42 4.58 -21.75
N TYR A 256 2.30 4.90 -20.46
CA TYR A 256 1.03 5.28 -19.85
C TYR A 256 0.69 6.77 -19.96
N THR A 257 1.66 7.66 -20.24
CA THR A 257 1.40 9.06 -20.55
C THR A 257 0.84 9.20 -21.99
N ARG A 258 1.29 8.40 -22.93
CA ARG A 258 0.76 8.39 -24.32
C ARG A 258 -0.67 7.86 -24.40
N MET A 259 -1.11 7.04 -23.45
CA MET A 259 -2.46 6.46 -23.41
C MET A 259 -3.51 7.37 -22.77
N ALA A 260 -3.15 8.59 -22.32
CA ALA A 260 -4.13 9.53 -21.79
C ALA A 260 -5.14 9.88 -22.89
N PRO A 261 -6.47 9.69 -22.70
CA PRO A 261 -7.45 10.07 -23.71
C PRO A 261 -7.38 11.60 -23.90
N THR A 262 -7.24 12.02 -25.14
CA THR A 262 -7.44 13.41 -25.53
C THR A 262 -8.88 13.75 -25.16
N VAL A 263 -9.08 14.46 -24.05
CA VAL A 263 -10.36 15.06 -23.73
C VAL A 263 -10.64 16.04 -24.87
N LYS A 264 -11.49 15.64 -25.83
CA LYS A 264 -12.05 16.57 -26.79
C LYS A 264 -12.91 17.53 -26.00
N THR A 265 -12.39 18.71 -25.73
CA THR A 265 -13.18 19.87 -25.33
C THR A 265 -14.14 20.17 -26.50
N THR A 266 -15.36 19.68 -26.38
CA THR A 266 -16.45 20.14 -27.21
C THR A 266 -16.79 21.56 -26.73
N THR A 267 -16.38 22.53 -27.54
CA THR A 267 -16.85 23.94 -27.47
C THR A 267 -18.33 24.01 -27.75
#